data_1bfe7853a18a9d95241e4b207f0ad843
#
_entry.id   1bfe7853a18a9d95241e4b207f0ad843
#
_cell.length_a   1.000
_cell.length_b   1.000
_cell.length_c   1.000
_cell.angle_alpha   90.00
_cell.angle_beta   90.00
_cell.angle_gamma   90.00
#
_symmetry.space_group_name_H-M   'P 1'
#
loop_
_entity.id
_entity.type
_entity.pdbx_description
1 polymer ?
#
loop_
_entity_poly.entity_id
_entity_poly.type
_entity_poly.pdbx_seq_one_letter_code
_entity_poly.pdbx_strand_id
1 'polypeptide(L)'
;MRSLPIQRKGNSMAKILKGKEVADALTSQMKQDVENLKAAGVTPTLCIFRVGERPDDLSYERGAAKRASLVGIEVRKVILPADVSQEEFDQEFKNVNEDESIHGILLFRPLPKHLDNEKARQMLNPAKDIDGCTDLSLAGVFTNTKTGFPPCTAQAAMEILHYYGIPIKGRKAAVIGRSLVVGRPVAMMLMHENATVVNCHTRTVDVPSITREADILITASGQLHSVTKEYTNPNQVVIDVGINWDEAKGGISGDVAFEDVEPNVAAITPVPGGVGSVTTCVLIGHVAEAARRTLA
;
A
#
# COMPACT_ATOMS: atom_id res chain seq x y z
N MET A 1 28.93 -10.13 -8.78
CA MET A 1 27.58 -10.24 -8.21
C MET A 1 27.61 -9.71 -6.78
N ARG A 2 26.92 -8.61 -6.44
CA ARG A 2 26.77 -8.20 -5.04
C ARG A 2 25.66 -9.06 -4.44
N SER A 3 25.99 -9.83 -3.42
CA SER A 3 25.01 -10.66 -2.70
C SER A 3 23.93 -9.81 -2.05
N LEU A 4 22.70 -10.33 -1.94
CA LEU A 4 21.67 -9.74 -1.09
C LEU A 4 22.19 -9.69 0.37
N PRO A 5 21.87 -8.65 1.17
CA PRO A 5 22.29 -8.58 2.56
C PRO A 5 21.70 -9.73 3.40
N ILE A 6 20.59 -10.29 2.94
CA ILE A 6 19.95 -11.46 3.51
C ILE A 6 20.34 -12.65 2.63
N GLN A 7 21.32 -13.43 3.08
CA GLN A 7 21.65 -14.72 2.48
C GLN A 7 21.17 -15.84 3.39
N ARG A 8 20.52 -16.83 2.79
CA ARG A 8 20.21 -18.07 3.50
C ARG A 8 21.51 -18.77 3.90
N LYS A 9 21.71 -19.00 5.21
CA LYS A 9 22.84 -19.79 5.72
C LYS A 9 22.41 -21.26 5.80
N GLY A 10 22.73 -22.04 4.78
CA GLY A 10 22.48 -23.48 4.78
C GLY A 10 20.99 -23.83 4.89
N ASN A 11 20.63 -24.75 5.79
CA ASN A 11 19.25 -25.22 6.05
C ASN A 11 18.45 -24.33 7.03
N SER A 12 18.83 -23.05 7.22
CA SER A 12 18.04 -22.16 8.08
C SER A 12 16.70 -21.78 7.43
N MET A 13 15.68 -21.58 8.26
CA MET A 13 14.39 -21.02 7.82
C MET A 13 14.58 -19.59 7.29
N ALA A 14 13.65 -19.13 6.45
CA ALA A 14 13.69 -17.77 5.91
C ALA A 14 13.60 -16.69 7.01
N LYS A 15 14.17 -15.53 6.75
CA LYS A 15 13.95 -14.37 7.62
C LYS A 15 12.51 -13.89 7.41
N ILE A 16 11.73 -13.86 8.50
CA ILE A 16 10.36 -13.34 8.45
C ILE A 16 10.38 -11.81 8.51
N LEU A 17 9.87 -11.18 7.48
CA LEU A 17 9.80 -9.71 7.33
C LEU A 17 8.49 -9.20 7.95
N LYS A 18 8.48 -8.98 9.25
CA LYS A 18 7.29 -8.57 10.00
C LYS A 18 6.93 -7.11 9.73
N GLY A 19 5.73 -6.88 9.24
CA GLY A 19 5.21 -5.53 9.00
C GLY A 19 5.07 -4.67 10.25
N LYS A 20 4.87 -5.31 11.42
CA LYS A 20 4.78 -4.58 12.69
C LYS A 20 6.04 -3.76 13.00
N GLU A 21 7.22 -4.31 12.79
CA GLU A 21 8.48 -3.60 13.04
C GLU A 21 8.61 -2.35 12.16
N VAL A 22 8.22 -2.49 10.88
CA VAL A 22 8.19 -1.38 9.92
C VAL A 22 7.15 -0.33 10.34
N ALA A 23 5.95 -0.76 10.70
CA ALA A 23 4.86 0.11 11.14
C ALA A 23 5.22 0.89 12.42
N ASP A 24 5.91 0.26 13.37
CA ASP A 24 6.36 0.90 14.61
C ASP A 24 7.43 1.98 14.31
N ALA A 25 8.38 1.70 13.42
CA ALA A 25 9.41 2.65 13.00
C ALA A 25 8.79 3.86 12.27
N LEU A 26 7.92 3.62 11.27
CA LEU A 26 7.20 4.68 10.56
C LEU A 26 6.34 5.53 11.51
N THR A 27 5.66 4.89 12.47
CA THR A 27 4.84 5.60 13.47
C THR A 27 5.69 6.52 14.35
N SER A 28 6.88 6.07 14.76
CA SER A 28 7.78 6.89 15.58
C SER A 28 8.28 8.12 14.81
N GLN A 29 8.65 7.96 13.56
CA GLN A 29 9.05 9.06 12.69
C GLN A 29 7.91 10.05 12.46
N MET A 30 6.71 9.55 12.15
CA MET A 30 5.52 10.39 11.92
C MET A 30 5.15 11.26 13.14
N LYS A 31 5.30 10.74 14.36
CA LYS A 31 5.04 11.54 15.57
C LYS A 31 5.89 12.80 15.57
N GLN A 32 7.19 12.66 15.35
CA GLN A 32 8.11 13.78 15.29
C GLN A 32 7.76 14.75 14.14
N ASP A 33 7.42 14.21 12.96
CA ASP A 33 7.03 15.02 11.80
C ASP A 33 5.77 15.83 12.08
N VAL A 34 4.76 15.23 12.70
CA VAL A 34 3.50 15.92 13.08
C VAL A 34 3.73 16.97 14.15
N GLU A 35 4.57 16.72 15.15
CA GLU A 35 4.95 17.71 16.15
C GLU A 35 5.63 18.92 15.49
N ASN A 36 6.56 18.70 14.56
CA ASN A 36 7.24 19.76 13.82
C ASN A 36 6.26 20.58 12.96
N LEU A 37 5.29 19.93 12.30
CA LEU A 37 4.26 20.61 11.51
C LEU A 37 3.37 21.48 12.38
N LYS A 38 2.95 20.99 13.55
CA LYS A 38 2.15 21.77 14.53
C LYS A 38 2.93 22.97 15.05
N ALA A 39 4.22 22.81 15.33
CA ALA A 39 5.09 23.90 15.73
C ALA A 39 5.24 24.96 14.62
N ALA A 40 5.14 24.58 13.35
CA ALA A 40 5.10 25.46 12.19
C ALA A 40 3.70 26.05 11.89
N GLY A 41 2.71 25.80 12.74
CA GLY A 41 1.34 26.32 12.60
C GLY A 41 0.41 25.50 11.71
N VAL A 42 0.84 24.32 11.25
CA VAL A 42 0.01 23.43 10.42
C VAL A 42 -0.41 22.21 11.22
N THR A 43 -1.71 22.02 11.40
CA THR A 43 -2.27 20.81 12.03
C THR A 43 -2.70 19.82 10.94
N PRO A 44 -1.95 18.73 10.72
CA PRO A 44 -2.34 17.75 9.71
C PRO A 44 -3.73 17.18 9.99
N THR A 45 -4.60 17.19 9.00
CA THR A 45 -6.00 16.77 9.12
C THR A 45 -6.38 15.78 8.04
N LEU A 46 -6.85 14.60 8.46
CA LEU A 46 -7.43 13.56 7.63
C LEU A 46 -8.94 13.74 7.57
N CYS A 47 -9.50 13.81 6.37
CA CYS A 47 -10.94 13.63 6.17
C CYS A 47 -11.25 12.18 5.77
N ILE A 48 -12.09 11.53 6.55
CA ILE A 48 -12.68 10.23 6.21
C ILE A 48 -14.04 10.52 5.58
N PHE A 49 -14.16 10.19 4.27
CA PHE A 49 -15.37 10.43 3.48
C PHE A 49 -16.00 9.09 3.08
N ARG A 50 -17.20 8.81 3.54
CA ARG A 50 -17.93 7.58 3.21
C ARG A 50 -19.43 7.78 2.99
N VAL A 51 -20.03 6.84 2.27
CA VAL A 51 -21.46 6.77 2.02
C VAL A 51 -21.99 5.47 2.61
N GLY A 52 -22.98 5.58 3.49
CA GLY A 52 -23.55 4.43 4.20
C GLY A 52 -22.63 3.83 5.26
N GLU A 53 -22.90 2.57 5.66
CA GLU A 53 -22.26 1.91 6.82
C GLU A 53 -21.88 0.46 6.53
N ARG A 54 -21.08 0.24 5.49
CA ARG A 54 -20.61 -1.11 5.18
C ARG A 54 -19.65 -1.58 6.30
N PRO A 55 -19.77 -2.82 6.79
CA PRO A 55 -18.93 -3.34 7.89
C PRO A 55 -17.43 -3.23 7.63
N ASP A 56 -16.99 -3.50 6.39
CA ASP A 56 -15.58 -3.42 5.99
C ASP A 56 -15.06 -1.98 6.07
N ASP A 57 -15.85 -1.01 5.58
CA ASP A 57 -15.53 0.42 5.65
C ASP A 57 -15.38 0.89 7.09
N LEU A 58 -16.32 0.48 7.97
CA LEU A 58 -16.26 0.80 9.40
C LEU A 58 -15.04 0.21 10.10
N SER A 59 -14.63 -1.00 9.71
CA SER A 59 -13.44 -1.63 10.26
C SER A 59 -12.17 -0.86 9.84
N TYR A 60 -12.06 -0.52 8.57
CA TYR A 60 -10.93 0.24 8.05
C TYR A 60 -10.89 1.66 8.60
N GLU A 61 -12.05 2.34 8.70
CA GLU A 61 -12.20 3.66 9.33
C GLU A 61 -11.64 3.67 10.75
N ARG A 62 -12.03 2.69 11.59
CA ARG A 62 -11.52 2.58 12.97
C ARG A 62 -10.00 2.45 13.00
N GLY A 63 -9.44 1.64 12.11
CA GLY A 63 -7.99 1.46 11.98
C GLY A 63 -7.26 2.74 11.60
N ALA A 64 -7.75 3.44 10.57
CA ALA A 64 -7.18 4.70 10.09
C ALA A 64 -7.29 5.81 11.16
N ALA A 65 -8.47 5.98 11.76
CA ALA A 65 -8.69 6.98 12.81
C ALA A 65 -7.81 6.72 14.04
N LYS A 66 -7.70 5.46 14.48
CA LYS A 66 -6.82 5.08 15.59
C LYS A 66 -5.36 5.40 15.28
N ARG A 67 -4.90 5.10 14.07
CA ARG A 67 -3.53 5.39 13.65
C ARG A 67 -3.26 6.90 13.56
N ALA A 68 -4.18 7.68 12.99
CA ALA A 68 -4.10 9.13 12.92
C ALA A 68 -3.98 9.76 14.32
N SER A 69 -4.86 9.36 15.23
CA SER A 69 -4.84 9.84 16.63
C SER A 69 -3.54 9.48 17.35
N LEU A 70 -2.96 8.30 17.08
CA LEU A 70 -1.70 7.85 17.71
C LEU A 70 -0.52 8.75 17.37
N VAL A 71 -0.52 9.39 16.21
CA VAL A 71 0.54 10.31 15.75
C VAL A 71 0.14 11.79 15.86
N GLY A 72 -1.06 12.09 16.37
CA GLY A 72 -1.52 13.45 16.61
C GLY A 72 -2.11 14.16 15.38
N ILE A 73 -2.49 13.41 14.34
CA ILE A 73 -3.24 13.91 13.16
C ILE A 73 -4.71 14.03 13.54
N GLU A 74 -5.35 15.15 13.20
CA GLU A 74 -6.78 15.34 13.38
C GLU A 74 -7.59 14.54 12.37
N VAL A 75 -8.76 14.05 12.81
CA VAL A 75 -9.66 13.27 11.97
C VAL A 75 -11.03 13.97 11.90
N ARG A 76 -11.43 14.34 10.71
CA ARG A 76 -12.79 14.76 10.40
C ARG A 76 -13.51 13.67 9.65
N LYS A 77 -14.80 13.52 9.90
CA LYS A 77 -15.63 12.52 9.23
C LYS A 77 -16.76 13.20 8.49
N VAL A 78 -16.89 12.88 7.23
CA VAL A 78 -18.05 13.23 6.41
C VAL A 78 -18.74 11.94 6.04
N ILE A 79 -19.92 11.73 6.58
CA ILE A 79 -20.70 10.49 6.45
C ILE A 79 -22.00 10.85 5.79
N LEU A 80 -22.20 10.40 4.56
CA LEU A 80 -23.41 10.61 3.82
C LEU A 80 -24.36 9.40 3.96
N PRO A 81 -25.68 9.62 3.93
CA PRO A 81 -26.64 8.52 3.94
C PRO A 81 -26.49 7.63 2.71
N ALA A 82 -26.86 6.33 2.86
CA ALA A 82 -26.68 5.35 1.79
C ALA A 82 -27.46 5.66 0.50
N ASP A 83 -28.50 6.47 0.60
CA ASP A 83 -29.40 6.91 -0.48
C ASP A 83 -29.15 8.36 -0.93
N VAL A 84 -28.01 8.96 -0.53
CA VAL A 84 -27.62 10.32 -0.94
C VAL A 84 -27.68 10.47 -2.46
N SER A 85 -28.20 11.57 -2.95
CA SER A 85 -28.23 11.85 -4.39
C SER A 85 -26.82 12.12 -4.94
N GLN A 86 -26.64 11.93 -6.25
CA GLN A 86 -25.36 12.27 -6.90
C GLN A 86 -25.02 13.76 -6.74
N GLU A 87 -26.00 14.64 -6.79
CA GLU A 87 -25.80 16.08 -6.67
C GLU A 87 -25.33 16.48 -5.27
N GLU A 88 -25.96 15.92 -4.22
CA GLU A 88 -25.55 16.16 -2.83
C GLU A 88 -24.17 15.57 -2.55
N PHE A 89 -23.89 14.35 -3.06
CA PHE A 89 -22.56 13.76 -2.96
C PHE A 89 -21.50 14.67 -3.60
N ASP A 90 -21.73 15.11 -4.84
CA ASP A 90 -20.80 15.96 -5.58
C ASP A 90 -20.52 17.27 -4.84
N GLN A 91 -21.57 17.90 -4.30
CA GLN A 91 -21.43 19.14 -3.57
C GLN A 91 -20.63 18.98 -2.28
N GLU A 92 -20.96 17.97 -1.46
CA GLU A 92 -20.22 17.71 -0.22
C GLU A 92 -18.78 17.28 -0.49
N PHE A 93 -18.55 16.46 -1.51
CA PHE A 93 -17.22 16.05 -1.89
C PHE A 93 -16.37 17.22 -2.42
N LYS A 94 -16.97 18.12 -3.17
CA LYS A 94 -16.34 19.37 -3.59
C LYS A 94 -15.96 20.24 -2.40
N ASN A 95 -16.86 20.43 -1.43
CA ASN A 95 -16.59 21.20 -0.22
C ASN A 95 -15.36 20.67 0.53
N VAL A 96 -15.26 19.35 0.70
CA VAL A 96 -14.11 18.70 1.32
C VAL A 96 -12.82 18.86 0.51
N ASN A 97 -12.91 18.75 -0.82
CA ASN A 97 -11.75 18.95 -1.70
C ASN A 97 -11.18 20.38 -1.63
N GLU A 98 -12.07 21.37 -1.49
CA GLU A 98 -11.71 22.80 -1.48
C GLU A 98 -11.32 23.31 -0.08
N ASP A 99 -11.66 22.58 0.99
CA ASP A 99 -11.31 22.97 2.37
C ASP A 99 -9.79 22.86 2.62
N GLU A 100 -9.12 24.03 2.67
CA GLU A 100 -7.66 24.12 2.88
C GLU A 100 -7.20 23.56 4.22
N SER A 101 -8.08 23.43 5.20
CA SER A 101 -7.77 22.83 6.50
C SER A 101 -7.72 21.30 6.46
N ILE A 102 -8.15 20.65 5.35
CA ILE A 102 -8.08 19.22 5.10
C ILE A 102 -6.88 18.91 4.21
N HIS A 103 -5.96 18.10 4.70
CA HIS A 103 -4.71 17.76 4.00
C HIS A 103 -4.76 16.42 3.28
N GLY A 104 -5.61 15.49 3.72
CA GLY A 104 -5.81 14.21 3.07
C GLY A 104 -7.25 13.75 3.12
N ILE A 105 -7.71 13.10 2.05
CA ILE A 105 -9.07 12.57 1.95
C ILE A 105 -8.97 11.06 1.75
N LEU A 106 -9.55 10.29 2.68
CA LEU A 106 -9.78 8.87 2.53
C LEU A 106 -11.21 8.68 2.02
N LEU A 107 -11.36 8.50 0.72
CA LEU A 107 -12.63 8.20 0.07
C LEU A 107 -12.88 6.69 0.06
N PHE A 108 -13.88 6.21 0.79
CA PHE A 108 -14.25 4.79 0.76
C PHE A 108 -14.93 4.41 -0.54
N ARG A 109 -14.37 3.42 -1.21
CA ARG A 109 -14.87 2.87 -2.49
C ARG A 109 -14.96 1.34 -2.43
N PRO A 110 -15.81 0.70 -3.26
CA PRO A 110 -16.73 1.29 -4.22
C PRO A 110 -17.87 2.04 -3.53
N LEU A 111 -18.32 3.15 -4.14
CA LEU A 111 -19.52 3.85 -3.74
C LEU A 111 -20.77 3.00 -4.05
N PRO A 112 -21.94 3.31 -3.45
CA PRO A 112 -23.21 2.71 -3.85
C PRO A 112 -23.44 2.80 -5.37
N LYS A 113 -24.12 1.81 -5.95
CA LYS A 113 -24.26 1.64 -7.42
C LYS A 113 -24.90 2.83 -8.15
N HIS A 114 -25.70 3.65 -7.45
CA HIS A 114 -26.36 4.83 -8.02
C HIS A 114 -25.44 6.06 -8.09
N LEU A 115 -24.25 5.99 -7.48
CA LEU A 115 -23.25 7.05 -7.53
C LEU A 115 -22.14 6.71 -8.54
N ASP A 116 -21.63 7.72 -9.21
CA ASP A 116 -20.57 7.59 -10.20
C ASP A 116 -19.18 7.53 -9.51
N ASN A 117 -18.65 6.32 -9.39
CA ASN A 117 -17.32 6.06 -8.79
C ASN A 117 -16.18 6.71 -9.56
N GLU A 118 -16.27 6.75 -10.90
CA GLU A 118 -15.23 7.34 -11.74
C GLU A 118 -15.23 8.85 -11.63
N LYS A 119 -16.39 9.47 -11.63
CA LYS A 119 -16.53 10.91 -11.39
C LYS A 119 -15.94 11.30 -10.04
N ALA A 120 -16.28 10.58 -8.97
CA ALA A 120 -15.73 10.83 -7.64
C ALA A 120 -14.19 10.73 -7.61
N ARG A 121 -13.62 9.70 -8.27
CA ARG A 121 -12.17 9.53 -8.40
C ARG A 121 -11.51 10.67 -9.17
N GLN A 122 -12.14 11.17 -10.22
CA GLN A 122 -11.65 12.31 -11.03
C GLN A 122 -11.78 13.65 -10.32
N MET A 123 -12.80 13.81 -9.46
CA MET A 123 -12.99 15.02 -8.66
C MET A 123 -11.96 15.15 -7.53
N LEU A 124 -11.41 14.05 -7.02
CA LEU A 124 -10.48 14.07 -5.90
C LEU A 124 -9.21 14.85 -6.25
N ASN A 125 -8.90 15.86 -5.45
CA ASN A 125 -7.67 16.64 -5.61
C ASN A 125 -6.44 15.73 -5.38
N PRO A 126 -5.53 15.61 -6.36
CA PRO A 126 -4.34 14.76 -6.22
C PRO A 126 -3.47 15.12 -5.02
N ALA A 127 -3.43 16.40 -4.62
CA ALA A 127 -2.70 16.84 -3.43
C ALA A 127 -3.27 16.30 -2.12
N LYS A 128 -4.55 15.84 -2.14
CA LYS A 128 -5.25 15.24 -1.00
C LYS A 128 -5.57 13.76 -1.20
N ASP A 129 -5.19 13.18 -2.34
CA ASP A 129 -5.39 11.76 -2.69
C ASP A 129 -4.38 10.88 -1.96
N ILE A 130 -4.53 10.76 -0.67
CA ILE A 130 -3.58 10.03 0.20
C ILE A 130 -3.57 8.51 -0.02
N ASP A 131 -4.55 7.97 -0.73
CA ASP A 131 -4.59 6.53 -1.08
C ASP A 131 -4.04 6.25 -2.50
N GLY A 132 -3.71 7.31 -3.25
CA GLY A 132 -3.08 7.22 -4.57
C GLY A 132 -3.98 6.61 -5.63
N CYS A 133 -5.28 6.94 -5.60
CA CYS A 133 -6.27 6.32 -6.48
C CYS A 133 -6.60 7.12 -7.74
N THR A 134 -6.21 8.40 -7.82
CA THR A 134 -6.48 9.25 -8.99
C THR A 134 -5.52 8.96 -10.15
N ASP A 135 -5.92 9.29 -11.37
CA ASP A 135 -5.06 9.16 -12.54
C ASP A 135 -3.80 10.05 -12.43
N LEU A 136 -3.92 11.22 -11.81
CA LEU A 136 -2.79 12.13 -11.60
C LEU A 136 -1.80 11.57 -10.57
N SER A 137 -2.27 10.94 -9.49
CA SER A 137 -1.40 10.22 -8.55
C SER A 137 -0.65 9.09 -9.25
N LEU A 138 -1.35 8.29 -10.07
CA LEU A 138 -0.73 7.23 -10.86
C LEU A 138 0.25 7.76 -11.91
N ALA A 139 -0.06 8.90 -12.54
CA ALA A 139 0.88 9.59 -13.44
C ALA A 139 2.13 10.03 -12.68
N GLY A 140 1.99 10.54 -11.45
CA GLY A 140 3.11 10.87 -10.57
C GLY A 140 4.02 9.67 -10.29
N VAL A 141 3.43 8.50 -10.01
CA VAL A 141 4.19 7.24 -9.86
C VAL A 141 4.91 6.88 -11.16
N PHE A 142 4.22 6.97 -12.29
CA PHE A 142 4.82 6.63 -13.60
C PHE A 142 5.99 7.56 -13.96
N THR A 143 5.87 8.86 -13.71
CA THR A 143 6.87 9.87 -14.07
C THR A 143 7.91 10.12 -12.98
N ASN A 144 7.80 9.47 -11.82
CA ASN A 144 8.63 9.72 -10.64
C ASN A 144 8.58 11.19 -10.18
N THR A 145 7.41 11.79 -10.19
CA THR A 145 7.17 13.14 -9.70
C THR A 145 6.38 13.14 -8.40
N LYS A 146 6.34 14.28 -7.71
CA LYS A 146 5.55 14.44 -6.47
C LYS A 146 4.08 14.80 -6.74
N THR A 147 3.55 14.50 -7.92
CA THR A 147 2.15 14.70 -8.25
C THR A 147 1.30 13.64 -7.54
N GLY A 148 0.47 14.06 -6.60
CA GLY A 148 -0.30 13.14 -5.76
C GLY A 148 0.55 12.26 -4.86
N PHE A 149 0.09 11.03 -4.63
CA PHE A 149 0.74 10.02 -3.79
C PHE A 149 0.70 8.64 -4.44
N PRO A 150 1.69 7.79 -4.18
CA PRO A 150 1.62 6.39 -4.61
C PRO A 150 0.48 5.64 -3.92
N PRO A 151 -0.11 4.61 -4.55
CA PRO A 151 -1.03 3.71 -3.85
C PRO A 151 -0.40 3.12 -2.61
N CYS A 152 -1.10 3.24 -1.47
CA CYS A 152 -0.56 2.92 -0.15
C CYS A 152 -0.02 1.49 -0.03
N THR A 153 -0.69 0.52 -0.63
CA THR A 153 -0.27 -0.89 -0.58
C THR A 153 1.02 -1.13 -1.39
N ALA A 154 1.16 -0.48 -2.54
CA ALA A 154 2.38 -0.56 -3.33
C ALA A 154 3.56 0.07 -2.58
N GLN A 155 3.37 1.24 -1.98
CA GLN A 155 4.39 1.88 -1.17
C GLN A 155 4.72 1.06 0.08
N ALA A 156 3.75 0.44 0.74
CA ALA A 156 3.99 -0.40 1.91
C ALA A 156 4.96 -1.58 1.60
N ALA A 157 4.86 -2.17 0.40
CA ALA A 157 5.83 -3.18 -0.04
C ALA A 157 7.25 -2.60 -0.17
N MET A 158 7.39 -1.38 -0.70
CA MET A 158 8.68 -0.68 -0.78
C MET A 158 9.24 -0.33 0.61
N GLU A 159 8.39 0.15 1.53
CA GLU A 159 8.79 0.45 2.91
C GLU A 159 9.37 -0.77 3.64
N ILE A 160 8.80 -1.96 3.40
CA ILE A 160 9.34 -3.20 3.93
C ILE A 160 10.74 -3.49 3.36
N LEU A 161 10.91 -3.36 2.04
CA LEU A 161 12.21 -3.56 1.40
C LEU A 161 13.27 -2.60 1.98
N HIS A 162 12.91 -1.31 2.13
CA HIS A 162 13.80 -0.28 2.68
C HIS A 162 14.16 -0.55 4.14
N TYR A 163 13.15 -0.81 4.98
CA TYR A 163 13.36 -1.03 6.41
C TYR A 163 14.32 -2.20 6.69
N TYR A 164 14.15 -3.29 5.94
CA TYR A 164 15.00 -4.47 6.09
C TYR A 164 16.33 -4.38 5.33
N GLY A 165 16.60 -3.27 4.67
CA GLY A 165 17.83 -3.02 3.92
C GLY A 165 18.01 -3.95 2.72
N ILE A 166 16.89 -4.35 2.08
CA ILE A 166 16.93 -5.18 0.88
C ILE A 166 17.43 -4.32 -0.29
N PRO A 167 18.57 -4.65 -0.92
CA PRO A 167 19.07 -3.87 -2.04
C PRO A 167 18.17 -4.05 -3.26
N ILE A 168 17.75 -2.92 -3.85
CA ILE A 168 16.89 -2.87 -5.03
C ILE A 168 17.72 -2.57 -6.28
N LYS A 169 18.64 -1.61 -6.18
CA LYS A 169 19.47 -1.18 -7.31
C LYS A 169 20.25 -2.34 -7.94
N GLY A 170 20.05 -2.52 -9.25
CA GLY A 170 20.70 -3.55 -10.04
C GLY A 170 20.20 -4.96 -9.79
N ARG A 171 19.03 -5.11 -9.12
CA ARG A 171 18.39 -6.39 -8.87
C ARG A 171 17.32 -6.69 -9.91
N LYS A 172 17.06 -7.97 -10.12
CA LYS A 172 15.94 -8.46 -10.91
C LYS A 172 14.75 -8.61 -9.99
N ALA A 173 13.65 -7.92 -10.29
CA ALA A 173 12.41 -8.02 -9.55
C ALA A 173 11.32 -8.61 -10.45
N ALA A 174 10.56 -9.56 -9.96
CA ALA A 174 9.34 -10.06 -10.58
C ALA A 174 8.12 -9.61 -9.78
N VAL A 175 7.10 -9.15 -10.48
CA VAL A 175 5.83 -8.72 -9.88
C VAL A 175 4.72 -9.57 -10.49
N ILE A 176 4.00 -10.34 -9.68
CA ILE A 176 2.82 -11.08 -10.11
C ILE A 176 1.58 -10.23 -9.82
N GLY A 177 0.91 -9.78 -10.87
CA GLY A 177 -0.25 -8.89 -10.82
C GLY A 177 0.01 -7.58 -11.54
N ARG A 178 -1.07 -6.96 -12.07
CA ARG A 178 -0.98 -5.71 -12.86
C ARG A 178 -2.12 -4.73 -12.58
N SER A 179 -2.65 -4.77 -11.35
CA SER A 179 -3.66 -3.81 -10.92
C SER A 179 -3.06 -2.39 -10.85
N LEU A 180 -3.93 -1.38 -10.90
CA LEU A 180 -3.53 0.02 -10.68
C LEU A 180 -3.25 0.32 -9.21
N VAL A 181 -3.68 -0.56 -8.30
CA VAL A 181 -3.51 -0.38 -6.85
C VAL A 181 -2.17 -0.94 -6.37
N VAL A 182 -1.67 -2.04 -6.95
CA VAL A 182 -0.46 -2.70 -6.46
C VAL A 182 0.54 -2.99 -7.58
N GLY A 183 0.19 -3.87 -8.53
CA GLY A 183 1.18 -4.46 -9.43
C GLY A 183 1.90 -3.46 -10.31
N ARG A 184 1.18 -2.57 -11.01
CA ARG A 184 1.80 -1.53 -11.85
C ARG A 184 2.54 -0.48 -11.02
N PRO A 185 1.95 0.09 -9.95
CA PRO A 185 2.66 1.06 -9.12
C PRO A 185 3.96 0.52 -8.53
N VAL A 186 3.95 -0.66 -7.91
CA VAL A 186 5.16 -1.22 -7.30
C VAL A 186 6.23 -1.55 -8.34
N ALA A 187 5.83 -1.99 -9.54
CA ALA A 187 6.77 -2.22 -10.64
C ALA A 187 7.48 -0.92 -11.07
N MET A 188 6.73 0.18 -11.18
CA MET A 188 7.31 1.50 -11.46
C MET A 188 8.22 1.98 -10.34
N MET A 189 7.82 1.86 -9.08
CA MET A 189 8.63 2.26 -7.93
C MET A 189 9.95 1.47 -7.87
N LEU A 190 9.93 0.17 -8.08
CA LEU A 190 11.14 -0.66 -8.19
C LEU A 190 12.05 -0.22 -9.34
N MET A 191 11.46 0.12 -10.50
CA MET A 191 12.21 0.61 -11.66
C MET A 191 12.88 1.96 -11.37
N HIS A 192 12.21 2.87 -10.66
CA HIS A 192 12.78 4.16 -10.24
C HIS A 192 13.97 3.99 -9.30
N GLU A 193 14.00 2.90 -8.54
CA GLU A 193 15.14 2.52 -7.70
C GLU A 193 16.18 1.65 -8.44
N ASN A 194 16.13 1.65 -9.78
CA ASN A 194 17.06 0.98 -10.67
C ASN A 194 17.02 -0.56 -10.58
N ALA A 195 15.89 -1.17 -10.28
CA ALA A 195 15.68 -2.59 -10.51
C ALA A 195 15.40 -2.87 -11.99
N THR A 196 15.71 -4.08 -12.44
CA THR A 196 15.18 -4.65 -13.68
C THR A 196 13.89 -5.38 -13.36
N VAL A 197 12.75 -4.91 -13.87
CA VAL A 197 11.44 -5.41 -13.46
C VAL A 197 10.78 -6.22 -14.56
N VAL A 198 10.25 -7.39 -14.20
CA VAL A 198 9.37 -8.20 -15.05
C VAL A 198 8.00 -8.27 -14.38
N ASN A 199 6.95 -7.85 -15.11
CA ASN A 199 5.59 -7.89 -14.60
C ASN A 199 4.81 -9.07 -15.21
N CYS A 200 4.44 -10.04 -14.38
CA CYS A 200 3.70 -11.24 -14.76
C CYS A 200 2.20 -11.08 -14.48
N HIS A 201 1.39 -11.77 -15.26
CA HIS A 201 -0.07 -11.76 -15.13
C HIS A 201 -0.69 -13.04 -15.68
N THR A 202 -2.00 -13.18 -15.60
CA THR A 202 -2.76 -14.38 -16.02
C THR A 202 -2.55 -14.83 -17.48
N ARG A 203 -1.94 -14.00 -18.34
CA ARG A 203 -1.62 -14.33 -19.72
C ARG A 203 -0.12 -14.56 -19.94
N THR A 204 0.70 -14.48 -18.89
CA THR A 204 2.14 -14.75 -18.97
C THR A 204 2.36 -16.27 -19.07
N VAL A 205 3.17 -16.68 -20.02
CA VAL A 205 3.54 -18.09 -20.20
C VAL A 205 4.66 -18.42 -19.23
N ASP A 206 4.56 -19.54 -18.53
CA ASP A 206 5.58 -20.07 -17.61
C ASP A 206 6.08 -19.05 -16.57
N VAL A 207 5.13 -18.50 -15.79
CA VAL A 207 5.43 -17.56 -14.71
C VAL A 207 6.49 -18.12 -13.73
N PRO A 208 6.46 -19.42 -13.33
CA PRO A 208 7.45 -19.97 -12.42
C PRO A 208 8.89 -19.82 -12.91
N SER A 209 9.17 -20.05 -14.19
CA SER A 209 10.54 -19.92 -14.69
C SER A 209 11.03 -18.46 -14.66
N ILE A 210 10.15 -17.50 -14.92
CA ILE A 210 10.47 -16.06 -14.83
C ILE A 210 10.76 -15.65 -13.39
N THR A 211 9.91 -16.06 -12.46
CA THR A 211 10.01 -15.63 -11.06
C THR A 211 11.18 -16.26 -10.33
N ARG A 212 11.55 -17.51 -10.63
CA ARG A 212 12.75 -18.16 -10.07
C ARG A 212 14.06 -17.43 -10.40
N GLU A 213 14.10 -16.64 -11.46
CA GLU A 213 15.30 -15.88 -11.81
C GLU A 213 15.39 -14.54 -11.07
N ALA A 214 14.35 -14.13 -10.35
CA ALA A 214 14.32 -12.84 -9.68
C ALA A 214 14.97 -12.89 -8.29
N ASP A 215 15.61 -11.79 -7.91
CA ASP A 215 16.11 -11.56 -6.55
C ASP A 215 14.98 -11.18 -5.59
N ILE A 216 13.97 -10.44 -6.11
CA ILE A 216 12.82 -9.96 -5.37
C ILE A 216 11.55 -10.43 -6.10
N LEU A 217 10.64 -11.04 -5.37
CA LEU A 217 9.32 -11.44 -5.85
C LEU A 217 8.24 -10.68 -5.08
N ILE A 218 7.42 -9.90 -5.78
CA ILE A 218 6.23 -9.27 -5.23
C ILE A 218 5.01 -10.02 -5.73
N THR A 219 4.15 -10.53 -4.85
CA THR A 219 2.93 -11.24 -5.22
C THR A 219 1.69 -10.40 -4.92
N ALA A 220 0.88 -10.14 -5.94
CA ALA A 220 -0.36 -9.37 -5.89
C ALA A 220 -1.38 -9.93 -6.90
N SER A 221 -1.55 -11.25 -6.91
CA SER A 221 -2.46 -11.97 -7.81
C SER A 221 -3.90 -11.95 -7.34
N GLY A 222 -4.14 -11.81 -6.03
CA GLY A 222 -5.45 -11.95 -5.40
C GLY A 222 -5.98 -13.38 -5.47
N GLN A 223 -5.10 -14.37 -5.52
CA GLN A 223 -5.44 -15.79 -5.58
C GLN A 223 -4.76 -16.56 -4.46
N LEU A 224 -5.57 -17.09 -3.56
CA LEU A 224 -5.13 -17.86 -2.40
C LEU A 224 -4.14 -18.97 -2.80
N HIS A 225 -2.95 -18.97 -2.15
CA HIS A 225 -1.92 -20.00 -2.29
C HIS A 225 -1.49 -20.33 -3.72
N SER A 226 -1.67 -19.37 -4.66
CA SER A 226 -1.31 -19.57 -6.08
C SER A 226 0.19 -19.59 -6.35
N VAL A 227 0.99 -19.07 -5.42
CA VAL A 227 2.46 -19.04 -5.52
C VAL A 227 3.07 -20.09 -4.59
N THR A 228 3.62 -21.14 -5.18
CA THR A 228 4.26 -22.27 -4.50
C THR A 228 5.79 -22.15 -4.58
N LYS A 229 6.52 -23.09 -3.96
CA LYS A 229 7.99 -23.16 -4.04
C LYS A 229 8.51 -23.22 -5.48
N GLU A 230 7.72 -23.68 -6.44
CA GLU A 230 8.09 -23.75 -7.86
C GLU A 230 8.33 -22.37 -8.48
N TYR A 231 7.78 -21.31 -7.87
CA TYR A 231 7.96 -19.92 -8.29
C TYR A 231 9.21 -19.26 -7.70
N THR A 232 9.92 -19.95 -6.80
CA THR A 232 10.91 -19.33 -5.92
C THR A 232 12.30 -19.94 -6.03
N ASN A 233 13.30 -19.25 -5.47
CA ASN A 233 14.67 -19.73 -5.33
C ASN A 233 15.24 -19.42 -3.93
N PRO A 234 16.30 -20.13 -3.48
CA PRO A 234 16.81 -20.01 -2.11
C PRO A 234 17.38 -18.65 -1.70
N ASN A 235 17.69 -17.77 -2.64
CA ASN A 235 18.24 -16.43 -2.35
C ASN A 235 17.21 -15.32 -2.52
N GLN A 236 15.98 -15.67 -2.79
CA GLN A 236 14.91 -14.73 -3.12
C GLN A 236 14.30 -14.09 -1.87
N VAL A 237 13.95 -12.82 -1.99
CA VAL A 237 13.08 -12.10 -1.03
C VAL A 237 11.67 -12.07 -1.59
N VAL A 238 10.70 -12.56 -0.83
CA VAL A 238 9.29 -12.63 -1.24
C VAL A 238 8.46 -11.66 -0.41
N ILE A 239 7.77 -10.75 -1.08
CA ILE A 239 6.82 -9.80 -0.49
C ILE A 239 5.41 -10.20 -0.94
N ASP A 240 4.66 -10.81 -0.05
CA ASP A 240 3.28 -11.19 -0.28
C ASP A 240 2.33 -10.05 0.08
N VAL A 241 1.65 -9.53 -0.93
CA VAL A 241 0.65 -8.45 -0.80
C VAL A 241 -0.77 -8.99 -0.82
N GLY A 242 -0.93 -10.28 -1.16
CA GLY A 242 -2.23 -10.94 -1.24
C GLY A 242 -2.99 -10.93 0.08
N ILE A 243 -4.30 -10.70 0.00
CA ILE A 243 -5.23 -10.84 1.12
C ILE A 243 -6.43 -11.64 0.62
N ASN A 244 -6.52 -12.88 1.05
CA ASN A 244 -7.55 -13.82 0.63
C ASN A 244 -8.20 -14.44 1.87
N TRP A 245 -9.51 -14.71 1.82
CA TRP A 245 -10.16 -15.52 2.85
C TRP A 245 -9.80 -16.98 2.64
N ASP A 246 -9.26 -17.61 3.67
CA ASP A 246 -8.89 -19.03 3.69
C ASP A 246 -9.89 -19.78 4.56
N GLU A 247 -10.79 -20.49 3.93
CA GLU A 247 -11.84 -21.27 4.61
C GLU A 247 -11.23 -22.37 5.50
N ALA A 248 -10.13 -22.97 5.07
CA ALA A 248 -9.48 -24.06 5.82
C ALA A 248 -8.85 -23.55 7.14
N LYS A 249 -8.34 -22.32 7.14
CA LYS A 249 -7.77 -21.67 8.33
C LYS A 249 -8.80 -20.86 9.12
N GLY A 250 -9.96 -20.57 8.53
CA GLY A 250 -10.97 -19.67 9.10
C GLY A 250 -10.45 -18.24 9.29
N GLY A 251 -9.61 -17.77 8.38
CA GLY A 251 -8.94 -16.49 8.50
C GLY A 251 -8.34 -15.98 7.19
N ILE A 252 -7.48 -14.98 7.28
CA ILE A 252 -6.80 -14.39 6.13
C ILE A 252 -5.50 -15.13 5.84
N SER A 253 -5.25 -15.43 4.56
CA SER A 253 -3.98 -15.92 4.02
C SER A 253 -3.56 -15.10 2.78
N GLY A 254 -2.30 -15.25 2.38
CA GLY A 254 -1.74 -14.56 1.23
C GLY A 254 -1.94 -15.28 -0.12
N ASP A 255 -1.31 -14.72 -1.14
CA ASP A 255 -1.17 -15.38 -2.43
C ASP A 255 -0.15 -16.53 -2.38
N VAL A 256 0.78 -16.47 -1.42
CA VAL A 256 1.86 -17.44 -1.26
C VAL A 256 1.41 -18.60 -0.38
N ALA A 257 1.68 -19.84 -0.82
CA ALA A 257 1.60 -21.04 0.02
C ALA A 257 2.75 -21.02 1.04
N PHE A 258 2.54 -20.28 2.14
CA PHE A 258 3.60 -19.87 3.05
C PHE A 258 4.47 -21.02 3.56
N GLU A 259 3.85 -22.11 4.03
CA GLU A 259 4.54 -23.27 4.59
C GLU A 259 5.38 -24.04 3.55
N ASP A 260 5.00 -23.96 2.26
CA ASP A 260 5.74 -24.57 1.15
C ASP A 260 6.89 -23.67 0.69
N VAL A 261 6.72 -22.35 0.73
CA VAL A 261 7.68 -21.37 0.20
C VAL A 261 8.70 -20.93 1.23
N GLU A 262 8.31 -20.72 2.49
CA GLU A 262 9.19 -20.24 3.55
C GLU A 262 10.49 -21.06 3.67
N PRO A 263 10.47 -22.40 3.65
CA PRO A 263 11.72 -23.19 3.69
C PRO A 263 12.60 -23.03 2.46
N ASN A 264 12.14 -22.40 1.39
CA ASN A 264 12.84 -22.33 0.09
C ASN A 264 13.31 -20.93 -0.30
N VAL A 265 13.18 -19.92 0.56
CA VAL A 265 13.55 -18.54 0.24
C VAL A 265 14.47 -17.92 1.31
N ALA A 266 15.11 -16.80 1.00
CA ALA A 266 15.96 -16.09 1.96
C ALA A 266 15.16 -15.28 2.98
N ALA A 267 14.08 -14.66 2.52
CA ALA A 267 13.19 -13.87 3.37
C ALA A 267 11.77 -13.81 2.79
N ILE A 268 10.77 -13.66 3.67
CA ILE A 268 9.36 -13.63 3.27
C ILE A 268 8.53 -12.80 4.24
N THR A 269 7.51 -12.09 3.73
CA THR A 269 6.49 -11.46 4.57
C THR A 269 5.40 -12.47 4.94
N PRO A 270 4.91 -12.48 6.19
CA PRO A 270 3.77 -13.31 6.57
C PRO A 270 2.44 -12.63 6.18
N VAL A 271 1.40 -13.42 5.99
CA VAL A 271 0.01 -12.94 5.88
C VAL A 271 -0.87 -13.75 6.83
N PRO A 272 -1.49 -13.10 7.84
CA PRO A 272 -1.41 -11.70 8.21
C PRO A 272 -0.08 -11.30 8.86
N GLY A 273 0.14 -9.98 9.01
CA GLY A 273 1.28 -9.43 9.76
C GLY A 273 2.45 -8.94 8.90
N GLY A 274 2.33 -8.99 7.57
CA GLY A 274 3.26 -8.41 6.60
C GLY A 274 2.79 -7.04 6.10
N VAL A 275 2.63 -6.91 4.78
CA VAL A 275 2.33 -5.65 4.07
C VAL A 275 1.08 -4.94 4.61
N GLY A 276 0.00 -5.67 4.88
CA GLY A 276 -1.25 -5.10 5.40
C GLY A 276 -1.09 -4.33 6.72
N SER A 277 -0.08 -4.69 7.55
CA SER A 277 0.22 -3.96 8.78
C SER A 277 0.86 -2.60 8.53
N VAL A 278 1.45 -2.39 7.36
CA VAL A 278 2.19 -1.17 6.98
C VAL A 278 1.31 -0.20 6.20
N THR A 279 0.35 -0.69 5.42
CA THR A 279 -0.49 0.11 4.51
C THR A 279 -1.14 1.31 5.21
N THR A 280 -1.74 1.10 6.40
CA THR A 280 -2.37 2.20 7.15
C THR A 280 -1.35 3.22 7.67
N CYS A 281 -0.11 2.80 7.95
CA CYS A 281 0.96 3.74 8.33
C CYS A 281 1.33 4.63 7.15
N VAL A 282 1.46 4.05 5.95
CA VAL A 282 1.73 4.80 4.71
C VAL A 282 0.62 5.81 4.46
N LEU A 283 -0.64 5.39 4.55
CA LEU A 283 -1.80 6.27 4.38
C LEU A 283 -1.72 7.51 5.30
N ILE A 284 -1.43 7.29 6.57
CA ILE A 284 -1.34 8.39 7.55
C ILE A 284 -0.05 9.22 7.32
N GLY A 285 1.02 8.60 6.88
CA GLY A 285 2.23 9.31 6.44
C GLY A 285 1.98 10.26 5.28
N HIS A 286 1.12 9.87 4.33
CA HIS A 286 0.72 10.75 3.22
C HIS A 286 -0.05 11.98 3.71
N VAL A 287 -0.87 11.89 4.76
CA VAL A 287 -1.53 13.06 5.35
C VAL A 287 -0.50 14.05 5.94
N ALA A 288 0.50 13.55 6.64
CA ALA A 288 1.57 14.39 7.17
C ALA A 288 2.40 15.03 6.06
N GLU A 289 2.71 14.28 5.01
CA GLU A 289 3.42 14.81 3.83
C GLU A 289 2.56 15.82 3.06
N ALA A 290 1.26 15.58 2.88
CA ALA A 290 0.34 16.55 2.27
C ALA A 290 0.33 17.87 3.05
N ALA A 291 0.24 17.80 4.38
CA ALA A 291 0.33 18.96 5.24
C ALA A 291 1.68 19.68 5.12
N ARG A 292 2.78 18.93 5.00
CA ARG A 292 4.12 19.52 4.79
C ARG A 292 4.21 20.29 3.47
N ARG A 293 3.57 19.79 2.40
CA ARG A 293 3.56 20.44 1.09
C ARG A 293 2.85 21.80 1.10
N THR A 294 2.00 22.10 2.09
CA THR A 294 1.37 23.42 2.22
C THR A 294 2.30 24.49 2.80
N LEU A 295 3.46 24.11 3.33
CA LEU A 295 4.48 25.02 3.87
C LEU A 295 5.51 25.44 2.80
N ALA A 296 5.50 24.83 1.63
CA ALA A 296 6.42 25.09 0.51
C ALA A 296 5.79 26.05 -0.48
#